data_747cec1208e4ff77671397f5bb137646
#
_entry.id   747cec1208e4ff77671397f5bb137646
#
_cell.length_a   1.000
_cell.length_b   1.000
_cell.length_c   1.000
_cell.angle_alpha   90.00
_cell.angle_beta   90.00
_cell.angle_gamma   90.00
#
_symmetry.space_group_name_H-M   'P 1'
#
loop_
_entity.id
_entity.type
_entity.pdbx_description
1 polymer ?
#
loop_
_entity_poly.entity_id
_entity_poly.type
_entity_poly.pdbx_seq_one_letter_code
_entity_poly.pdbx_strand_id
1 'polypeptide(L)'
;EAITMKRNELRAMLLEQPYDALVLTSEISRRYATGFHSTAGAVYLSAKQAVFFTDFRYVEAAHAAIKDFEVREIKVGQSYSALINELLDEDGAKKVALEDKTLTYTEFMSWGTALHATAVRLEDGVEQLRMCKEEDEVEKIVAAQRIAEQALEEVLNDIKVGVTEKEIAARLTYLMLHYGAENMSFDPIVVSGANSSKPHGVPGEKTIQAGDFV
;
A
#
# COMPACT_ATOMS: atom_id res chain seq x y z
N GLU A 1 4.51 10.30 -16.64
CA GLU A 1 4.47 11.70 -16.10
C GLU A 1 4.07 11.71 -14.62
N ALA A 2 2.95 11.11 -14.21
CA ALA A 2 2.48 11.11 -12.82
C ALA A 2 3.52 10.54 -11.80
N ILE A 3 4.21 9.47 -12.13
CA ILE A 3 5.21 8.85 -11.23
C ILE A 3 6.43 9.77 -11.04
N THR A 4 6.89 10.43 -12.11
CA THR A 4 7.99 11.43 -12.03
C THR A 4 7.61 12.58 -11.11
N MET A 5 6.34 12.99 -11.12
CA MET A 5 5.82 14.03 -10.24
C MET A 5 5.89 13.61 -8.78
N LYS A 6 5.47 12.39 -8.43
CA LYS A 6 5.52 11.86 -7.05
C LYS A 6 6.94 11.78 -6.48
N ARG A 7 7.93 11.36 -7.28
CA ARG A 7 9.33 11.41 -6.88
C ARG A 7 9.79 12.84 -6.60
N ASN A 8 9.35 13.80 -7.42
CA ASN A 8 9.70 15.21 -7.24
C ASN A 8 9.05 15.81 -5.99
N GLU A 9 7.81 15.43 -5.67
CA GLU A 9 7.12 15.81 -4.44
C GLU A 9 7.84 15.26 -3.20
N LEU A 10 8.21 13.97 -3.22
CA LEU A 10 9.01 13.37 -2.15
C LEU A 10 10.36 14.06 -1.98
N ARG A 11 11.02 14.46 -3.07
CA ARG A 11 12.27 15.23 -3.01
C ARG A 11 12.05 16.66 -2.49
N ALA A 12 11.00 17.33 -2.91
CA ALA A 12 10.65 18.65 -2.40
C ALA A 12 10.41 18.60 -0.89
N MET A 13 9.63 17.63 -0.44
CA MET A 13 9.42 17.39 0.99
C MET A 13 10.74 17.15 1.73
N LEU A 14 11.61 16.29 1.19
CA LEU A 14 12.93 16.01 1.78
C LEU A 14 13.77 17.27 1.94
N LEU A 15 13.80 18.14 0.95
CA LEU A 15 14.62 19.36 0.96
C LEU A 15 14.14 20.41 1.98
N GLU A 16 12.89 20.33 2.42
CA GLU A 16 12.30 21.21 3.43
C GLU A 16 12.54 20.70 4.87
N GLN A 17 13.07 19.50 5.02
CA GLN A 17 13.22 18.81 6.31
C GLN A 17 14.67 18.75 6.78
N PRO A 18 14.92 18.58 8.09
CA PRO A 18 16.27 18.54 8.65
C PRO A 18 16.95 17.15 8.54
N TYR A 19 16.69 16.40 7.46
CA TYR A 19 17.34 15.13 7.16
C TYR A 19 17.79 15.07 5.69
N ASP A 20 18.76 14.22 5.39
CA ASP A 20 19.46 14.22 4.11
C ASP A 20 18.90 13.16 3.14
N ALA A 21 18.23 12.14 3.69
CA ALA A 21 17.66 11.04 2.93
C ALA A 21 16.41 10.46 3.59
N LEU A 22 15.63 9.72 2.78
CA LEU A 22 14.48 8.91 3.22
C LEU A 22 14.76 7.44 2.95
N VAL A 23 14.28 6.56 3.84
CA VAL A 23 14.15 5.13 3.57
C VAL A 23 12.68 4.72 3.76
N LEU A 24 12.04 4.26 2.68
CA LEU A 24 10.66 3.81 2.68
C LEU A 24 10.63 2.29 2.58
N THR A 25 10.03 1.65 3.57
CA THR A 25 9.97 0.19 3.70
C THR A 25 8.56 -0.35 3.61
N SER A 26 7.54 0.47 3.91
CA SER A 26 6.14 0.05 3.79
C SER A 26 5.75 -0.17 2.33
N GLU A 27 4.90 -1.14 2.09
CA GLU A 27 4.37 -1.46 0.76
C GLU A 27 3.67 -0.25 0.14
N ILE A 28 2.89 0.46 0.94
CA ILE A 28 2.12 1.63 0.51
C ILE A 28 3.06 2.77 0.07
N SER A 29 4.07 3.10 0.86
CA SER A 29 5.00 4.19 0.53
C SER A 29 5.92 3.85 -0.63
N ARG A 30 6.37 2.58 -0.74
CA ARG A 30 7.11 2.11 -1.91
C ARG A 30 6.27 2.22 -3.18
N ARG A 31 4.99 1.75 -3.13
CA ARG A 31 4.07 1.85 -4.27
C ARG A 31 3.79 3.32 -4.63
N TYR A 32 3.61 4.20 -3.64
CA TYR A 32 3.44 5.63 -3.87
C TYR A 32 4.65 6.23 -4.58
N ALA A 33 5.86 5.94 -4.12
CA ALA A 33 7.10 6.48 -4.68
C ALA A 33 7.39 5.98 -6.10
N THR A 34 7.19 4.69 -6.35
CA THR A 34 7.66 4.01 -7.58
C THR A 34 6.55 3.65 -8.57
N GLY A 35 5.28 3.66 -8.14
CA GLY A 35 4.15 3.12 -8.90
C GLY A 35 4.14 1.59 -8.99
N PHE A 36 5.10 0.90 -8.37
CA PHE A 36 5.27 -0.55 -8.47
C PHE A 36 4.85 -1.25 -7.18
N HIS A 37 4.04 -2.30 -7.33
CA HIS A 37 3.58 -3.13 -6.21
C HIS A 37 4.54 -4.29 -5.97
N SER A 38 5.01 -4.43 -4.73
CA SER A 38 5.83 -5.57 -4.28
C SER A 38 5.67 -5.80 -2.78
N THR A 39 5.70 -7.06 -2.36
CA THR A 39 5.68 -7.41 -0.92
C THR A 39 7.05 -7.29 -0.25
N ALA A 40 8.12 -7.12 -1.06
CA ALA A 40 9.49 -6.97 -0.57
C ALA A 40 10.19 -5.82 -1.28
N GLY A 41 11.00 -5.08 -0.55
CA GLY A 41 11.81 -4.00 -1.08
C GLY A 41 12.02 -2.85 -0.09
N ALA A 42 12.87 -1.91 -0.50
CA ALA A 42 13.08 -0.63 0.16
C ALA A 42 13.36 0.45 -0.89
N VAL A 43 12.89 1.66 -0.64
CA VAL A 43 13.25 2.84 -1.43
C VAL A 43 14.26 3.66 -0.63
N TYR A 44 15.33 4.05 -1.27
CA TYR A 44 16.22 5.11 -0.83
C TYR A 44 16.00 6.33 -1.70
N LEU A 45 15.82 7.49 -1.09
CA LEU A 45 15.70 8.76 -1.78
C LEU A 45 16.52 9.84 -1.08
N SER A 46 17.37 10.53 -1.85
CA SER A 46 18.09 11.72 -1.41
C SER A 46 17.96 12.84 -2.46
N ALA A 47 18.60 13.96 -2.23
CA ALA A 47 18.72 15.02 -3.23
C ALA A 47 19.45 14.53 -4.49
N LYS A 48 20.37 13.56 -4.37
CA LYS A 48 21.23 13.09 -5.45
C LYS A 48 20.75 11.79 -6.09
N GLN A 49 20.20 10.85 -5.30
CA GLN A 49 19.91 9.49 -5.72
C GLN A 49 18.47 9.10 -5.45
N ALA A 50 17.93 8.19 -6.26
CA ALA A 50 16.62 7.56 -6.09
C ALA A 50 16.76 6.09 -6.48
N VAL A 51 16.74 5.19 -5.52
CA VAL A 51 16.99 3.77 -5.71
C VAL A 51 15.89 2.93 -5.08
N PHE A 52 15.40 1.96 -5.84
CA PHE A 52 14.49 0.92 -5.36
C PHE A 52 15.24 -0.40 -5.27
N PHE A 53 15.33 -0.94 -4.08
CA PHE A 53 15.90 -2.25 -3.82
C PHE A 53 14.79 -3.30 -3.76
N THR A 54 15.00 -4.43 -4.43
CA THR A 54 14.09 -5.58 -4.34
C THR A 54 14.85 -6.88 -4.59
N ASP A 55 14.20 -8.02 -4.36
CA ASP A 55 14.83 -9.33 -4.57
C ASP A 55 14.52 -9.91 -5.97
N PHE A 56 15.10 -11.09 -6.24
CA PHE A 56 15.01 -11.79 -7.53
C PHE A 56 13.57 -12.03 -8.00
N ARG A 57 12.59 -12.07 -7.09
CA ARG A 57 11.17 -12.31 -7.42
C ARG A 57 10.55 -11.13 -8.18
N TYR A 58 11.05 -9.93 -7.94
CA TYR A 58 10.46 -8.69 -8.44
C TYR A 58 11.37 -7.90 -9.39
N VAL A 59 12.68 -8.17 -9.39
CA VAL A 59 13.69 -7.30 -10.08
C VAL A 59 13.40 -7.13 -11.57
N GLU A 60 13.02 -8.20 -12.28
CA GLU A 60 12.70 -8.15 -13.71
C GLU A 60 11.48 -7.26 -13.98
N ALA A 61 10.39 -7.49 -13.25
CA ALA A 61 9.17 -6.70 -13.37
C ALA A 61 9.38 -5.23 -12.93
N ALA A 62 10.19 -5.01 -11.89
CA ALA A 62 10.54 -3.67 -11.42
C ALA A 62 11.33 -2.90 -12.48
N HIS A 63 12.34 -3.50 -13.13
CA HIS A 63 13.07 -2.87 -14.23
C HIS A 63 12.17 -2.50 -15.43
N ALA A 64 11.16 -3.34 -15.70
CA ALA A 64 10.21 -3.06 -16.77
C ALA A 64 9.28 -1.89 -16.42
N ALA A 65 8.82 -1.81 -15.17
CA ALA A 65 7.79 -0.86 -14.72
C ALA A 65 8.34 0.48 -14.21
N ILE A 66 9.42 0.46 -13.43
CA ILE A 66 9.96 1.65 -12.76
C ILE A 66 10.90 2.39 -13.71
N LYS A 67 10.66 3.68 -13.91
CA LYS A 67 11.46 4.53 -14.83
C LYS A 67 12.25 5.60 -14.10
N ASP A 68 11.80 6.03 -12.93
CA ASP A 68 12.33 7.20 -12.23
C ASP A 68 13.21 6.86 -11.03
N PHE A 69 13.34 5.57 -10.73
CA PHE A 69 14.26 5.04 -9.73
C PHE A 69 15.22 4.05 -10.39
N GLU A 70 16.44 4.05 -9.96
CA GLU A 70 17.36 2.95 -10.25
C GLU A 70 16.86 1.70 -9.51
N VAL A 71 16.74 0.58 -10.20
CA VAL A 71 16.36 -0.69 -9.59
C VAL A 71 17.61 -1.50 -9.29
N ARG A 72 17.82 -1.88 -8.04
CA ARG A 72 18.92 -2.75 -7.60
C ARG A 72 18.41 -4.03 -6.97
N GLU A 73 18.98 -5.16 -7.39
CA GLU A 73 18.69 -6.46 -6.80
C GLU A 73 19.45 -6.64 -5.48
N ILE A 74 18.75 -7.05 -4.42
CA ILE A 74 19.37 -7.59 -3.22
C ILE A 74 19.63 -9.08 -3.40
N LYS A 75 20.88 -9.49 -3.27
CA LYS A 75 21.32 -10.89 -3.39
C LYS A 75 21.25 -11.62 -2.07
N VAL A 76 21.22 -12.94 -2.15
CA VAL A 76 21.28 -13.82 -0.95
C VAL A 76 22.50 -13.47 -0.10
N GLY A 77 22.27 -13.24 1.19
CA GLY A 77 23.33 -12.87 2.14
C GLY A 77 23.56 -11.37 2.28
N GLN A 78 22.94 -10.53 1.45
CA GLN A 78 22.96 -9.08 1.63
C GLN A 78 21.79 -8.59 2.46
N SER A 79 21.91 -7.43 3.08
CA SER A 79 20.82 -6.72 3.77
C SER A 79 20.53 -5.39 3.08
N TYR A 80 19.28 -4.93 3.17
CA TYR A 80 18.91 -3.59 2.69
C TYR A 80 19.73 -2.50 3.35
N SER A 81 20.00 -2.61 4.66
CA SER A 81 20.80 -1.63 5.39
C SER A 81 22.22 -1.53 4.89
N ALA A 82 22.86 -2.65 4.51
CA ALA A 82 24.21 -2.62 3.94
C ALA A 82 24.26 -1.87 2.60
N LEU A 83 23.31 -2.16 1.70
CA LEU A 83 23.20 -1.49 0.41
C LEU A 83 22.84 0.00 0.53
N ILE A 84 21.99 0.33 1.50
CA ILE A 84 21.63 1.72 1.77
C ILE A 84 22.79 2.49 2.38
N ASN A 85 23.62 1.84 3.20
CA ASN A 85 24.83 2.46 3.75
C ASN A 85 25.82 2.90 2.66
N GLU A 86 25.96 2.12 1.59
CA GLU A 86 26.77 2.54 0.42
C GLU A 86 26.30 3.89 -0.13
N LEU A 87 24.97 4.04 -0.29
CA LEU A 87 24.37 5.30 -0.78
C LEU A 87 24.47 6.45 0.22
N LEU A 88 24.28 6.17 1.52
CA LEU A 88 24.44 7.18 2.58
C LEU A 88 25.87 7.71 2.61
N ASP A 89 26.86 6.83 2.47
CA ASP A 89 28.27 7.19 2.45
C ASP A 89 28.64 7.99 1.18
N GLU A 90 28.15 7.56 0.01
CA GLU A 90 28.34 8.28 -1.27
C GLU A 90 27.70 9.68 -1.24
N ASP A 91 26.53 9.82 -0.65
CA ASP A 91 25.83 11.09 -0.52
C ASP A 91 26.43 12.00 0.57
N GLY A 92 27.17 11.42 1.51
CA GLY A 92 27.63 12.08 2.72
C GLY A 92 26.50 12.40 3.70
N ALA A 93 25.41 11.64 3.63
CA ALA A 93 24.22 11.83 4.45
C ALA A 93 24.51 11.59 5.94
N LYS A 94 24.04 12.47 6.79
CA LYS A 94 24.22 12.40 8.27
C LYS A 94 22.93 12.00 8.98
N LYS A 95 21.79 12.31 8.41
CA LYS A 95 20.47 12.00 8.95
C LYS A 95 19.61 11.34 7.90
N VAL A 96 18.94 10.26 8.27
CA VAL A 96 18.03 9.52 7.40
C VAL A 96 16.68 9.34 8.08
N ALA A 97 15.60 9.70 7.40
CA ALA A 97 14.25 9.54 7.91
C ALA A 97 13.72 8.14 7.63
N LEU A 98 13.12 7.52 8.64
CA LEU A 98 12.48 6.20 8.59
C LEU A 98 11.01 6.33 8.92
N GLU A 99 10.19 5.44 8.36
CA GLU A 99 8.74 5.38 8.56
C GLU A 99 8.36 4.88 9.96
N ASP A 100 8.46 5.75 10.96
CA ASP A 100 8.23 5.44 12.38
C ASP A 100 6.79 5.02 12.70
N LYS A 101 5.83 5.32 11.83
CA LYS A 101 4.43 4.90 11.99
C LYS A 101 4.12 3.51 11.44
N THR A 102 4.94 2.98 10.57
CA THR A 102 4.74 1.66 9.96
C THR A 102 5.71 0.61 10.47
N LEU A 103 6.92 1.01 10.83
CA LEU A 103 7.90 0.15 11.47
C LEU A 103 7.50 -0.11 12.93
N THR A 104 7.63 -1.35 13.36
CA THR A 104 7.59 -1.64 14.80
C THR A 104 8.77 -0.95 15.50
N TYR A 105 8.65 -0.74 16.80
CA TYR A 105 9.76 -0.17 17.59
C TYR A 105 11.07 -0.96 17.41
N THR A 106 10.98 -2.28 17.38
CA THR A 106 12.14 -3.14 17.21
C THR A 106 12.78 -2.97 15.83
N GLU A 107 11.98 -2.88 14.78
CA GLU A 107 12.48 -2.63 13.42
C GLU A 107 13.13 -1.26 13.30
N PHE A 108 12.48 -0.21 13.83
CA PHE A 108 13.05 1.13 13.82
C PHE A 108 14.41 1.19 14.53
N MET A 109 14.53 0.56 15.69
CA MET A 109 15.80 0.48 16.43
C MET A 109 16.85 -0.35 15.69
N SER A 110 16.45 -1.44 15.05
CA SER A 110 17.34 -2.28 14.23
C SER A 110 17.90 -1.50 13.05
N TRP A 111 17.04 -0.77 12.30
CA TRP A 111 17.47 0.12 11.25
C TRP A 111 18.42 1.20 11.78
N GLY A 112 18.06 1.89 12.86
CA GLY A 112 18.86 2.94 13.45
C GLY A 112 20.24 2.50 13.93
N THR A 113 20.37 1.22 14.32
CA THR A 113 21.67 0.64 14.70
C THR A 113 22.49 0.21 13.48
N ALA A 114 21.83 -0.23 12.40
CA ALA A 114 22.50 -0.77 11.22
C ALA A 114 22.94 0.32 10.23
N LEU A 115 22.29 1.49 10.24
CA LEU A 115 22.59 2.57 9.28
C LEU A 115 23.78 3.44 9.75
N HIS A 116 24.58 3.92 8.81
CA HIS A 116 25.72 4.81 9.04
C HIS A 116 25.31 6.28 9.32
N ALA A 117 24.04 6.62 9.08
CA ALA A 117 23.47 7.92 9.38
C ALA A 117 22.56 7.85 10.63
N THR A 118 22.36 8.98 11.29
CA THR A 118 21.42 9.05 12.40
C THR A 118 19.99 8.87 11.91
N ALA A 119 19.32 7.82 12.34
CA ALA A 119 17.91 7.59 12.06
C ALA A 119 17.03 8.62 12.78
N VAL A 120 16.14 9.26 12.03
CA VAL A 120 15.13 10.19 12.55
C VAL A 120 13.75 9.75 12.09
N ARG A 121 12.71 10.26 12.72
CA ARG A 121 11.32 9.94 12.37
C ARG A 121 10.93 10.66 11.08
N LEU A 122 10.24 9.97 10.19
CA LEU A 122 9.61 10.56 9.00
C LEU A 122 8.30 11.28 9.36
N GLU A 123 7.67 10.87 10.47
CA GLU A 123 6.36 11.37 10.91
C GLU A 123 5.26 11.14 9.85
N ASP A 124 4.52 12.19 9.45
CA ASP A 124 3.42 12.13 8.49
C ASP A 124 3.84 12.46 7.05
N GLY A 125 5.14 12.45 6.74
CA GLY A 125 5.65 12.98 5.46
C GLY A 125 4.96 12.39 4.23
N VAL A 126 4.96 11.07 4.06
CA VAL A 126 4.32 10.41 2.90
C VAL A 126 2.80 10.47 3.00
N GLU A 127 2.24 10.32 4.20
CA GLU A 127 0.80 10.41 4.45
C GLU A 127 0.25 11.79 4.05
N GLN A 128 0.96 12.86 4.35
CA GLN A 128 0.58 14.22 3.98
C GLN A 128 0.49 14.37 2.45
N LEU A 129 1.48 13.89 1.71
CA LEU A 129 1.48 13.93 0.25
C LEU A 129 0.31 13.12 -0.34
N ARG A 130 -0.04 11.98 0.29
CA ARG A 130 -1.14 11.10 -0.15
C ARG A 130 -2.53 11.62 0.21
N MET A 131 -2.66 12.61 1.06
CA MET A 131 -3.97 13.19 1.43
C MET A 131 -4.65 13.87 0.23
N CYS A 132 -3.89 14.60 -0.57
CA CYS A 132 -4.38 15.19 -1.82
C CYS A 132 -4.13 14.18 -2.97
N LYS A 133 -5.20 13.89 -3.74
CA LYS A 133 -5.12 12.90 -4.84
C LYS A 133 -4.93 13.64 -6.15
N GLU A 134 -4.04 13.10 -6.98
CA GLU A 134 -3.90 13.50 -8.37
C GLU A 134 -5.08 12.98 -9.21
N GLU A 135 -5.25 13.51 -10.40
CA GLU A 135 -6.38 13.18 -11.28
C GLU A 135 -6.42 11.66 -11.61
N ASP A 136 -5.27 11.06 -11.94
CA ASP A 136 -5.15 9.63 -12.21
C ASP A 136 -5.48 8.74 -10.99
N GLU A 137 -5.23 9.24 -9.77
CA GLU A 137 -5.59 8.56 -8.52
C GLU A 137 -7.10 8.64 -8.27
N VAL A 138 -7.71 9.79 -8.56
CA VAL A 138 -9.17 9.97 -8.50
C VAL A 138 -9.87 9.05 -9.51
N GLU A 139 -9.37 8.96 -10.74
CA GLU A 139 -9.90 8.05 -11.76
C GLU A 139 -9.88 6.59 -11.29
N LYS A 140 -8.80 6.13 -10.65
CA LYS A 140 -8.69 4.77 -10.09
C LYS A 140 -9.68 4.55 -8.94
N ILE A 141 -9.88 5.54 -8.08
CA ILE A 141 -10.88 5.47 -7.00
C ILE A 141 -12.29 5.36 -7.59
N VAL A 142 -12.61 6.16 -8.62
CA VAL A 142 -13.90 6.10 -9.31
C VAL A 142 -14.08 4.74 -9.98
N ALA A 143 -13.07 4.21 -10.66
CA ALA A 143 -13.14 2.89 -11.29
C ALA A 143 -13.42 1.77 -10.27
N ALA A 144 -12.73 1.79 -9.12
CA ALA A 144 -12.96 0.84 -8.03
C ALA A 144 -14.40 0.94 -7.48
N GLN A 145 -14.91 2.16 -7.31
CA GLN A 145 -16.31 2.38 -6.88
C GLN A 145 -17.32 1.83 -7.89
N ARG A 146 -17.09 2.00 -9.20
CA ARG A 146 -17.98 1.46 -10.24
C ARG A 146 -18.01 -0.07 -10.26
N ILE A 147 -16.89 -0.72 -9.99
CA ILE A 147 -16.85 -2.18 -9.81
C ILE A 147 -17.74 -2.60 -8.63
N ALA A 148 -17.64 -1.91 -7.50
CA ALA A 148 -18.43 -2.21 -6.32
C ALA A 148 -19.94 -2.00 -6.56
N GLU A 149 -20.32 -0.93 -7.23
CA GLU A 149 -21.71 -0.63 -7.60
C GLU A 149 -22.28 -1.74 -8.50
N GLN A 150 -21.54 -2.14 -9.53
CA GLN A 150 -21.96 -3.20 -10.46
C GLN A 150 -22.11 -4.55 -9.73
N ALA A 151 -21.18 -4.90 -8.87
CA ALA A 151 -21.25 -6.12 -8.06
C ALA A 151 -22.46 -6.11 -7.13
N LEU A 152 -22.76 -4.95 -6.52
CA LEU A 152 -23.93 -4.77 -5.66
C LEU A 152 -25.23 -4.94 -6.45
N GLU A 153 -25.37 -4.27 -7.59
CA GLU A 153 -26.57 -4.37 -8.44
C GLU A 153 -26.88 -5.80 -8.83
N GLU A 154 -25.86 -6.60 -9.15
CA GLU A 154 -26.08 -8.00 -9.51
C GLU A 154 -26.42 -8.86 -8.31
N VAL A 155 -25.69 -8.74 -7.18
CA VAL A 155 -25.92 -9.56 -5.98
C VAL A 155 -27.30 -9.35 -5.37
N LEU A 156 -27.93 -8.20 -5.57
CA LEU A 156 -29.31 -7.95 -5.12
C LEU A 156 -30.30 -8.97 -5.68
N ASN A 157 -30.04 -9.51 -6.87
CA ASN A 157 -30.88 -10.54 -7.47
C ASN A 157 -30.72 -11.93 -6.80
N ASP A 158 -29.65 -12.12 -6.05
CA ASP A 158 -29.36 -13.35 -5.32
C ASP A 158 -29.92 -13.34 -3.87
N ILE A 159 -30.29 -12.17 -3.36
CA ILE A 159 -30.89 -12.01 -2.03
C ILE A 159 -32.33 -12.55 -2.05
N LYS A 160 -32.51 -13.79 -1.53
CA LYS A 160 -33.78 -14.49 -1.50
C LYS A 160 -33.99 -15.15 -0.15
N VAL A 161 -35.27 -15.38 0.21
CA VAL A 161 -35.62 -16.17 1.38
C VAL A 161 -34.95 -17.54 1.29
N GLY A 162 -34.32 -17.96 2.39
CA GLY A 162 -33.61 -19.24 2.50
C GLY A 162 -32.14 -19.23 2.11
N VAL A 163 -31.65 -18.19 1.43
CA VAL A 163 -30.20 -18.01 1.16
C VAL A 163 -29.52 -17.53 2.45
N THR A 164 -28.30 -18.01 2.71
CA THR A 164 -27.54 -17.62 3.91
C THR A 164 -26.79 -16.30 3.71
N GLU A 165 -26.51 -15.59 4.80
CA GLU A 165 -25.67 -14.40 4.82
C GLU A 165 -24.30 -14.68 4.18
N LYS A 166 -23.72 -15.86 4.45
CA LYS A 166 -22.43 -16.32 3.95
C LYS A 166 -22.42 -16.57 2.43
N GLU A 167 -23.50 -17.14 1.88
CA GLU A 167 -23.66 -17.33 0.43
C GLU A 167 -23.69 -15.99 -0.29
N ILE A 168 -24.42 -15.00 0.24
CA ILE A 168 -24.43 -13.64 -0.35
C ILE A 168 -23.05 -12.98 -0.25
N ALA A 169 -22.35 -13.08 0.89
CA ALA A 169 -20.99 -12.56 1.03
C ALA A 169 -20.02 -13.19 0.02
N ALA A 170 -20.09 -14.51 -0.16
CA ALA A 170 -19.28 -15.23 -1.15
C ALA A 170 -19.60 -14.79 -2.58
N ARG A 171 -20.88 -14.62 -2.90
CA ARG A 171 -21.33 -14.15 -4.22
C ARG A 171 -20.85 -12.73 -4.49
N LEU A 172 -20.97 -11.82 -3.52
CA LEU A 172 -20.46 -10.45 -3.64
C LEU A 172 -18.95 -10.42 -3.90
N THR A 173 -18.18 -11.20 -3.13
CA THR A 173 -16.72 -11.34 -3.34
C THR A 173 -16.39 -11.83 -4.74
N TYR A 174 -17.09 -12.86 -5.21
CA TYR A 174 -16.91 -13.36 -6.57
C TYR A 174 -17.17 -12.27 -7.62
N LEU A 175 -18.28 -11.53 -7.48
CA LEU A 175 -18.64 -10.48 -8.44
C LEU A 175 -17.64 -9.32 -8.44
N MET A 176 -17.15 -8.90 -7.28
CA MET A 176 -16.10 -7.89 -7.18
C MET A 176 -14.87 -8.29 -7.99
N LEU A 177 -14.38 -9.51 -7.78
CA LEU A 177 -13.21 -10.02 -8.52
C LEU A 177 -13.52 -10.24 -10.01
N HIS A 178 -14.73 -10.71 -10.33
CA HIS A 178 -15.17 -10.92 -11.70
C HIS A 178 -15.20 -9.62 -12.51
N TYR A 179 -15.61 -8.52 -11.89
CA TYR A 179 -15.65 -7.20 -12.51
C TYR A 179 -14.31 -6.44 -12.47
N GLY A 180 -13.26 -7.07 -11.96
CA GLY A 180 -11.89 -6.58 -12.09
C GLY A 180 -11.30 -5.92 -10.85
N ALA A 181 -11.91 -6.10 -9.67
CA ALA A 181 -11.23 -5.73 -8.43
C ALA A 181 -9.99 -6.62 -8.23
N GLU A 182 -8.88 -6.04 -7.80
CA GLU A 182 -7.67 -6.80 -7.44
C GLU A 182 -7.90 -7.63 -6.17
N ASN A 183 -8.67 -7.09 -5.22
CA ASN A 183 -9.02 -7.74 -3.97
C ASN A 183 -10.18 -6.99 -3.30
N MET A 184 -10.70 -7.55 -2.19
CA MET A 184 -11.61 -6.85 -1.29
C MET A 184 -10.80 -5.88 -0.42
N SER A 185 -11.35 -4.69 -0.13
CA SER A 185 -10.72 -3.73 0.79
C SER A 185 -10.81 -4.17 2.26
N PHE A 186 -11.85 -4.96 2.58
CA PHE A 186 -12.10 -5.61 3.87
C PHE A 186 -13.08 -6.77 3.66
N ASP A 187 -13.19 -7.66 4.64
CA ASP A 187 -14.13 -8.78 4.59
C ASP A 187 -15.57 -8.28 4.46
N PRO A 188 -16.38 -8.81 3.54
CA PRO A 188 -17.76 -8.38 3.36
C PRO A 188 -18.57 -8.52 4.63
N ILE A 189 -19.31 -7.49 4.99
CA ILE A 189 -20.31 -7.52 6.06
C ILE A 189 -21.67 -7.71 5.38
N VAL A 190 -22.20 -8.93 5.48
CA VAL A 190 -23.55 -9.28 5.00
C VAL A 190 -24.29 -9.91 6.15
N VAL A 191 -25.27 -9.20 6.67
CA VAL A 191 -26.05 -9.60 7.84
C VAL A 191 -27.52 -9.32 7.62
N SER A 192 -28.42 -10.11 8.24
CA SER A 192 -29.86 -10.03 7.98
C SER A 192 -30.69 -10.08 9.26
N GLY A 193 -31.90 -9.50 9.21
CA GLY A 193 -32.88 -9.48 10.31
C GLY A 193 -32.24 -8.95 11.60
N ALA A 194 -32.32 -9.72 12.70
CA ALA A 194 -31.76 -9.31 13.99
C ALA A 194 -30.22 -9.09 13.95
N ASN A 195 -29.47 -9.72 13.01
CA ASN A 195 -28.06 -9.51 12.87
C ASN A 195 -27.71 -8.12 12.26
N SER A 196 -28.65 -7.50 11.54
CA SER A 196 -28.45 -6.17 10.93
C SER A 196 -28.23 -5.04 11.96
N SER A 197 -28.52 -5.31 13.25
CA SER A 197 -28.16 -4.38 14.34
C SER A 197 -26.66 -4.38 14.71
N LYS A 198 -25.87 -5.30 14.15
CA LYS A 198 -24.45 -5.47 14.47
C LYS A 198 -23.58 -4.77 13.41
N PRO A 199 -22.95 -3.62 13.71
CA PRO A 199 -22.16 -2.86 12.71
C PRO A 199 -20.97 -3.64 12.12
N HIS A 200 -20.43 -4.59 12.89
CA HIS A 200 -19.33 -5.49 12.50
C HIS A 200 -19.76 -6.95 12.50
N GLY A 201 -21.00 -7.22 12.03
CA GLY A 201 -21.51 -8.59 11.95
C GLY A 201 -20.73 -9.41 10.93
N VAL A 202 -20.41 -10.65 11.29
CA VAL A 202 -19.75 -11.60 10.38
C VAL A 202 -20.82 -12.44 9.70
N PRO A 203 -20.80 -12.57 8.35
CA PRO A 203 -21.75 -13.41 7.62
C PRO A 203 -21.71 -14.87 8.09
N GLY A 204 -22.87 -15.41 8.47
CA GLY A 204 -23.01 -16.74 9.01
C GLY A 204 -23.99 -17.63 8.24
N GLU A 205 -24.35 -18.75 8.85
CA GLU A 205 -25.30 -19.73 8.30
C GLU A 205 -26.76 -19.30 8.50
N LYS A 206 -27.02 -18.11 9.08
CA LYS A 206 -28.38 -17.58 9.20
C LYS A 206 -28.98 -17.37 7.81
N THR A 207 -30.14 -17.95 7.59
CA THR A 207 -30.89 -17.75 6.35
C THR A 207 -31.72 -16.46 6.40
N ILE A 208 -31.79 -15.77 5.27
CA ILE A 208 -32.63 -14.60 5.06
C ILE A 208 -34.09 -15.02 5.13
N GLN A 209 -34.91 -14.26 5.87
CA GLN A 209 -36.35 -14.48 6.03
C GLN A 209 -37.14 -13.35 5.35
N ALA A 210 -38.40 -13.64 5.03
CA ALA A 210 -39.30 -12.61 4.50
C ALA A 210 -39.48 -11.48 5.52
N GLY A 211 -39.23 -10.24 5.09
CA GLY A 211 -39.29 -9.05 5.95
C GLY A 211 -38.00 -8.70 6.68
N ASP A 212 -36.92 -9.49 6.52
CA ASP A 212 -35.60 -9.11 7.03
C ASP A 212 -35.05 -7.87 6.27
N PHE A 213 -34.38 -6.97 7.00
CA PHE A 213 -33.40 -6.08 6.43
C PHE A 213 -32.12 -6.88 6.15
N VAL A 214 -31.47 -6.57 5.05
CA VAL A 214 -30.16 -7.13 4.67
C VAL A 214 -29.18 -6.00 4.45
#